data_7da20603ebd57ea6906af19339e29600
#
_entry.id   7da20603ebd57ea6906af19339e29600
#
_cell.length_a   1.000
_cell.length_b   1.000
_cell.length_c   1.000
_cell.angle_alpha   90.00
_cell.angle_beta   90.00
_cell.angle_gamma   90.00
#
_symmetry.space_group_name_H-M   'P 1'
#
loop_
_entity.id
_entity.type
_entity.pdbx_description
1 polymer ?
#
loop_
_entity_poly.entity_id
_entity_poly.type
_entity_poly.pdbx_seq_one_letter_code
_entity_poly.pdbx_strand_id
1 'polypeptide(L)'
;MTRILNHIANSYLLRIFLLLVLGMNTVVVFAQDQKQKEGEVLEGEVIIDKSLKIELPPADRIFEKVPPRAADEGAVRQIEYKMRDFDVPLSDLPVRLRVLKLKEERLPVYSGNFVKLGIGNYLTPFLDVGLNSKANPSGYYGVHINHISSIYGPVDKQNSADSYSKIGFHGKYAGRKASIQGRLNYNRDMVHFYGYPEGTAVDSDTMRQVFNRVGLNFKIRGLNVDSKFQYEIDGGAVYVKDKFVSKETGGKISFLGTSEITENIGVGLKVDLLHWGYQYGDKESRTLIRVSPFATFSVGVFEMEAGVNVVYITDTIQYKTNTKLFPKVLIGYHINENVYAYAGLEGDIEAVSFDLLTGYNPYLKSGVQLVHTSKNLELSVGARGHILQDLSFDIGFKAGNYKNLYYFINDSLELNKFDVVYDGGNANVFHPYITLSYLRSNSFGLAASLHYYKYGTKDIDQPWHRPSFETSISGWFTIYKKIRISADLFVFTGMKALDYHTAPETIVTLDPITDLNLKVDYMFSKRYGAFVKLDNVLGRKYSHLLHYPVRGFQAMIGVSASF
;
A
#
# COMPACT_ATOMS: atom_id res chain seq x y z
N MET A 1 -37.45 -22.21 1.87
CA MET A 1 -37.14 -21.30 0.74
C MET A 1 -35.68 -20.79 0.76
N THR A 2 -35.07 -20.53 1.91
CA THR A 2 -33.69 -20.04 2.08
C THR A 2 -32.59 -21.04 1.66
N ARG A 3 -32.80 -22.35 1.79
CA ARG A 3 -31.80 -23.38 1.38
C ARG A 3 -31.67 -23.57 -0.13
N ILE A 4 -32.72 -23.26 -0.90
CA ILE A 4 -32.71 -23.40 -2.37
C ILE A 4 -32.03 -22.20 -3.02
N LEU A 5 -32.18 -21.00 -2.45
CA LEU A 5 -31.51 -19.79 -2.93
C LEU A 5 -29.97 -19.83 -2.72
N ASN A 6 -29.51 -20.42 -1.61
CA ASN A 6 -28.07 -20.59 -1.37
C ASN A 6 -27.41 -21.62 -2.31
N HIS A 7 -28.13 -22.64 -2.74
CA HIS A 7 -27.60 -23.63 -3.69
C HIS A 7 -27.52 -23.08 -5.12
N ILE A 8 -28.45 -22.20 -5.49
CA ILE A 8 -28.47 -21.56 -6.81
C ILE A 8 -27.38 -20.47 -6.91
N ALA A 9 -27.21 -19.63 -5.87
CA ALA A 9 -26.17 -18.60 -5.85
C ALA A 9 -24.74 -19.20 -5.89
N ASN A 10 -24.48 -20.28 -5.15
CA ASN A 10 -23.19 -20.97 -5.18
C ASN A 10 -22.88 -21.61 -6.54
N SER A 11 -23.90 -22.09 -7.28
CA SER A 11 -23.67 -22.69 -8.59
C SER A 11 -23.37 -21.68 -9.69
N TYR A 12 -23.91 -20.46 -9.60
CA TYR A 12 -23.62 -19.38 -10.58
C TYR A 12 -22.27 -18.72 -10.35
N LEU A 13 -21.89 -18.43 -9.11
CA LEU A 13 -20.57 -17.89 -8.77
C LEU A 13 -19.44 -18.86 -9.13
N LEU A 14 -19.64 -20.16 -8.89
CA LEU A 14 -18.69 -21.20 -9.29
C LEU A 14 -18.56 -21.31 -10.82
N ARG A 15 -19.67 -21.14 -11.55
CA ARG A 15 -19.66 -21.15 -13.02
C ARG A 15 -19.01 -19.93 -13.63
N ILE A 16 -19.18 -18.74 -13.05
CA ILE A 16 -18.52 -17.51 -13.49
C ILE A 16 -17.01 -17.61 -13.22
N PHE A 17 -16.62 -18.16 -12.07
CA PHE A 17 -15.22 -18.41 -11.75
C PHE A 17 -14.59 -19.47 -12.68
N LEU A 18 -15.32 -20.54 -12.99
CA LEU A 18 -14.86 -21.57 -13.95
C LEU A 18 -14.75 -21.02 -15.38
N LEU A 19 -15.65 -20.13 -15.80
CA LEU A 19 -15.57 -19.48 -17.12
C LEU A 19 -14.40 -18.51 -17.23
N LEU A 20 -14.05 -17.82 -16.15
CA LEU A 20 -12.85 -16.98 -16.09
C LEU A 20 -11.56 -17.83 -16.14
N VAL A 21 -11.53 -18.97 -15.47
CA VAL A 21 -10.39 -19.90 -15.47
C VAL A 21 -10.28 -20.65 -16.81
N LEU A 22 -11.39 -21.02 -17.43
CA LEU A 22 -11.40 -21.65 -18.78
C LEU A 22 -11.02 -20.65 -19.87
N GLY A 23 -11.39 -19.38 -19.75
CA GLY A 23 -10.97 -18.33 -20.69
C GLY A 23 -9.46 -18.11 -20.71
N MET A 24 -8.76 -18.39 -19.62
CA MET A 24 -7.28 -18.32 -19.55
C MET A 24 -6.59 -19.55 -20.19
N ASN A 25 -7.28 -20.67 -20.35
CA ASN A 25 -6.69 -21.88 -20.95
C ASN A 25 -6.77 -21.91 -22.48
N THR A 26 -7.57 -21.04 -23.12
CA THR A 26 -7.67 -21.01 -24.59
C THR A 26 -6.53 -20.26 -25.29
N VAL A 27 -5.68 -19.55 -24.53
CA VAL A 27 -4.51 -18.82 -25.08
C VAL A 27 -3.24 -19.70 -25.13
N VAL A 28 -3.24 -20.88 -24.52
CA VAL A 28 -2.02 -21.74 -24.41
C VAL A 28 -1.97 -22.86 -25.46
N VAL A 29 -3.00 -23.05 -26.29
CA VAL A 29 -3.12 -24.24 -27.16
C VAL A 29 -2.53 -24.04 -28.58
N PHE A 30 -1.90 -22.92 -28.90
CA PHE A 30 -1.31 -22.71 -30.26
C PHE A 30 0.22 -22.77 -30.34
N ALA A 31 0.88 -23.57 -29.53
CA ALA A 31 2.33 -23.77 -29.68
C ALA A 31 2.77 -25.17 -29.25
N GLN A 32 2.30 -26.21 -29.96
CA GLN A 32 3.01 -27.50 -29.92
C GLN A 32 2.63 -28.34 -31.15
N ASP A 33 3.44 -28.23 -32.18
CA ASP A 33 3.62 -29.30 -33.14
C ASP A 33 5.07 -29.27 -33.65
N GLN A 34 5.98 -30.02 -33.02
CA GLN A 34 7.16 -30.57 -33.69
C GLN A 34 7.62 -31.86 -32.98
N LYS A 35 7.80 -32.84 -33.84
CA LYS A 35 8.12 -34.26 -33.67
C LYS A 35 9.24 -34.58 -32.68
N GLN A 36 8.94 -35.59 -31.88
CA GLN A 36 9.87 -36.46 -31.14
C GLN A 36 10.90 -37.13 -32.01
N LYS A 37 12.13 -37.14 -31.52
CA LYS A 37 13.10 -38.22 -31.74
C LYS A 37 13.53 -38.78 -30.40
N GLU A 38 13.32 -40.08 -30.27
CA GLU A 38 13.72 -40.87 -29.11
C GLU A 38 15.21 -40.78 -28.87
N GLY A 39 15.57 -40.52 -27.62
CA GLY A 39 16.88 -40.75 -27.04
C GLY A 39 16.67 -41.18 -25.60
N GLU A 40 16.93 -42.44 -25.36
CA GLU A 40 16.87 -43.09 -24.05
C GLU A 40 17.91 -42.48 -23.12
N VAL A 41 17.45 -41.76 -22.08
CA VAL A 41 18.31 -41.35 -20.97
C VAL A 41 17.78 -42.01 -19.71
N LEU A 42 18.52 -43.01 -19.26
CA LEU A 42 18.37 -43.60 -17.93
C LEU A 42 18.88 -42.62 -16.89
N GLU A 43 18.02 -41.76 -16.39
CA GLU A 43 18.26 -40.99 -15.17
C GLU A 43 17.58 -41.68 -13.99
N GLY A 44 18.35 -42.36 -13.20
CA GLY A 44 17.96 -42.83 -11.89
C GLY A 44 18.00 -41.66 -10.90
N GLU A 45 16.87 -41.04 -10.62
CA GLU A 45 16.75 -40.06 -9.54
C GLU A 45 16.73 -40.81 -8.21
N VAL A 46 17.83 -40.82 -7.50
CA VAL A 46 17.90 -41.29 -6.11
C VAL A 46 17.41 -40.17 -5.23
N ILE A 47 16.11 -40.14 -4.94
CA ILE A 47 15.54 -39.28 -3.90
C ILE A 47 15.97 -39.89 -2.55
N ILE A 48 17.03 -39.35 -1.96
CA ILE A 48 17.37 -39.63 -0.57
C ILE A 48 16.41 -38.78 0.28
N ASP A 49 15.24 -39.33 0.56
CA ASP A 49 14.34 -38.81 1.59
C ASP A 49 14.91 -39.20 2.96
N LYS A 50 15.75 -38.32 3.50
CA LYS A 50 16.22 -38.43 4.88
C LYS A 50 15.12 -37.93 5.79
N SER A 51 14.02 -38.68 5.88
CA SER A 51 13.14 -38.59 7.05
C SER A 51 13.94 -39.12 8.23
N LEU A 52 14.32 -38.25 9.15
CA LEU A 52 14.78 -38.66 10.47
C LEU A 52 13.55 -39.28 11.17
N LYS A 53 13.31 -40.55 10.96
CA LYS A 53 12.53 -41.35 11.89
C LYS A 53 13.38 -41.44 13.15
N ILE A 54 12.98 -40.69 14.17
CA ILE A 54 13.42 -40.98 15.54
C ILE A 54 12.67 -42.26 15.91
N GLU A 55 13.26 -43.40 15.66
CA GLU A 55 12.81 -44.63 16.27
C GLU A 55 13.27 -44.58 17.73
N LEU A 56 12.33 -44.36 18.61
CA LEU A 56 12.55 -44.65 20.03
C LEU A 56 12.86 -46.14 20.15
N PRO A 57 13.88 -46.53 20.93
CA PRO A 57 14.15 -47.95 21.18
C PRO A 57 12.87 -48.58 21.74
N PRO A 58 12.57 -49.84 21.38
CA PRO A 58 11.40 -50.54 21.87
C PRO A 58 11.47 -50.58 23.39
N ALA A 59 10.62 -49.81 24.04
CA ALA A 59 10.39 -49.93 25.43
C ALA A 59 9.50 -51.16 25.64
N ASP A 60 10.01 -52.12 26.38
CA ASP A 60 9.21 -53.26 26.84
C ASP A 60 8.01 -52.75 27.62
N ARG A 61 6.84 -52.91 27.05
CA ARG A 61 5.59 -52.53 27.70
C ARG A 61 5.29 -53.56 28.78
N ILE A 62 5.60 -53.24 29.98
CA ILE A 62 5.05 -53.93 31.15
C ILE A 62 3.57 -53.58 31.23
N PHE A 63 2.72 -54.53 30.86
CA PHE A 63 1.26 -54.40 31.00
C PHE A 63 0.90 -54.67 32.47
N GLU A 64 1.15 -53.72 33.34
CA GLU A 64 0.41 -53.65 34.60
C GLU A 64 -0.93 -53.00 34.31
N LYS A 65 -2.01 -53.80 34.44
CA LYS A 65 -3.37 -53.30 34.42
C LYS A 65 -3.59 -52.49 35.69
N VAL A 66 -3.33 -51.19 35.64
CA VAL A 66 -3.83 -50.29 36.65
C VAL A 66 -5.35 -50.18 36.47
N PRO A 67 -6.18 -50.55 37.43
CA PRO A 67 -7.61 -50.38 37.33
C PRO A 67 -7.92 -48.90 37.14
N PRO A 68 -8.87 -48.52 36.24
CA PRO A 68 -9.24 -47.13 36.07
C PRO A 68 -9.69 -46.55 37.40
N ARG A 69 -9.07 -45.45 37.84
CA ARG A 69 -9.60 -44.66 38.95
C ARG A 69 -11.04 -44.29 38.61
N ALA A 70 -11.96 -44.56 39.55
CA ALA A 70 -13.30 -44.04 39.47
C ALA A 70 -13.25 -42.55 39.17
N ALA A 71 -13.96 -42.13 38.13
CA ALA A 71 -14.08 -40.72 37.80
C ALA A 71 -14.76 -40.03 39.00
N ASP A 72 -14.02 -39.14 39.66
CA ASP A 72 -14.63 -38.16 40.54
C ASP A 72 -15.57 -37.34 39.64
N GLU A 73 -16.84 -37.35 39.95
CA GLU A 73 -17.82 -36.41 39.42
C GLU A 73 -17.54 -35.02 40.02
N GLY A 74 -16.41 -34.48 39.65
CA GLY A 74 -15.99 -33.13 40.00
C GLY A 74 -16.20 -32.22 38.81
N ALA A 75 -17.23 -31.40 38.93
CA ALA A 75 -17.49 -30.15 38.22
C ALA A 75 -16.67 -29.94 36.93
N VAL A 76 -17.35 -30.11 35.79
CA VAL A 76 -16.90 -29.59 34.51
C VAL A 76 -16.64 -28.09 34.68
N ARG A 77 -15.37 -27.70 34.84
CA ARG A 77 -14.98 -26.30 34.71
C ARG A 77 -15.22 -25.92 33.28
N GLN A 78 -16.33 -25.24 33.02
CA GLN A 78 -16.48 -24.47 31.78
C GLN A 78 -15.40 -23.38 31.81
N ILE A 79 -14.36 -23.59 31.04
CA ILE A 79 -13.38 -22.55 30.77
C ILE A 79 -14.03 -21.68 29.68
N GLU A 80 -14.67 -20.60 30.10
CA GLU A 80 -15.15 -19.57 29.22
C GLU A 80 -13.95 -18.82 28.69
N TYR A 81 -13.54 -19.10 27.46
CA TYR A 81 -12.55 -18.29 26.76
C TYR A 81 -13.21 -16.98 26.33
N LYS A 82 -13.09 -15.94 27.11
CA LYS A 82 -13.37 -14.59 26.65
C LYS A 82 -12.24 -14.21 25.68
N MET A 83 -12.42 -14.47 24.39
CA MET A 83 -11.64 -13.77 23.38
C MET A 83 -12.06 -12.29 23.45
N ARG A 84 -11.14 -11.44 23.85
CA ARG A 84 -11.34 -10.00 23.66
C ARG A 84 -11.17 -9.71 22.18
N ASP A 85 -12.23 -9.25 21.54
CA ASP A 85 -12.14 -8.66 20.24
C ASP A 85 -11.19 -7.46 20.30
N PHE A 86 -10.12 -7.50 19.52
CA PHE A 86 -9.26 -6.35 19.32
C PHE A 86 -9.99 -5.41 18.37
N ASP A 87 -10.67 -4.44 18.91
CA ASP A 87 -11.17 -3.31 18.16
C ASP A 87 -9.98 -2.51 17.61
N VAL A 88 -9.71 -2.69 16.34
CA VAL A 88 -8.78 -1.80 15.62
C VAL A 88 -9.60 -0.58 15.22
N PRO A 89 -9.35 0.59 15.83
CA PRO A 89 -10.10 1.79 15.47
C PRO A 89 -9.90 2.08 13.99
N LEU A 90 -11.00 2.10 13.24
CA LEU A 90 -11.09 2.33 11.80
C LEU A 90 -10.75 3.76 11.37
N SER A 91 -10.28 4.61 12.27
CA SER A 91 -10.20 6.05 12.09
C SER A 91 -9.08 6.55 11.18
N ASP A 92 -8.17 5.71 10.73
CA ASP A 92 -7.06 6.15 9.87
C ASP A 92 -6.87 5.22 8.67
N LEU A 93 -7.84 5.22 7.77
CA LEU A 93 -7.52 4.95 6.38
C LEU A 93 -7.37 6.30 5.67
N PRO A 94 -6.19 6.90 5.64
CA PRO A 94 -5.94 7.90 4.63
C PRO A 94 -6.22 7.18 3.31
N VAL A 95 -7.10 7.75 2.49
CA VAL A 95 -7.27 7.35 1.09
C VAL A 95 -5.96 7.70 0.38
N ARG A 96 -4.92 6.96 0.72
CA ARG A 96 -3.74 6.91 -0.12
C ARG A 96 -4.10 5.86 -1.16
N LEU A 97 -4.23 6.29 -2.39
CA LEU A 97 -4.10 5.44 -3.57
C LEU A 97 -2.74 4.74 -3.49
N ARG A 98 -2.60 3.84 -2.54
CA ARG A 98 -1.55 2.84 -2.59
C ARG A 98 -2.18 1.70 -3.39
N VAL A 99 -1.70 1.54 -4.60
CA VAL A 99 -1.71 0.23 -5.24
C VAL A 99 -1.45 -0.77 -4.13
N LEU A 100 -2.43 -1.62 -3.85
CA LEU A 100 -2.28 -2.72 -2.90
C LEU A 100 -1.19 -3.63 -3.46
N LYS A 101 0.07 -3.23 -3.27
CA LYS A 101 1.13 -4.23 -3.32
C LYS A 101 0.82 -5.16 -2.17
N LEU A 102 0.40 -6.37 -2.48
CA LEU A 102 0.51 -7.47 -1.53
C LEU A 102 1.89 -7.29 -0.89
N LYS A 103 1.92 -7.02 0.42
CA LYS A 103 3.19 -7.05 1.14
C LYS A 103 3.80 -8.36 0.73
N GLU A 104 4.92 -8.33 -0.01
CA GLU A 104 5.63 -9.55 -0.34
C GLU A 104 5.80 -10.31 0.97
N GLU A 105 4.97 -11.32 1.22
CA GLU A 105 5.22 -12.23 2.31
C GLU A 105 6.57 -12.82 1.98
N ARG A 106 7.55 -12.37 2.73
CA ARG A 106 8.91 -12.86 2.57
C ARG A 106 8.84 -14.36 2.71
N LEU A 107 9.33 -15.09 1.72
CA LEU A 107 9.64 -16.49 1.89
C LEU A 107 10.25 -16.66 3.28
N PRO A 108 9.82 -17.63 4.10
CA PRO A 108 10.27 -17.74 5.48
C PRO A 108 11.79 -17.78 5.48
N VAL A 109 12.38 -16.63 5.74
CA VAL A 109 13.83 -16.48 5.82
C VAL A 109 14.16 -16.83 7.24
N TYR A 110 14.86 -17.96 7.42
CA TYR A 110 15.30 -18.43 8.74
C TYR A 110 16.28 -17.46 9.43
N SER A 111 16.86 -16.54 8.68
CA SER A 111 17.65 -15.43 9.21
C SER A 111 17.00 -14.12 8.76
N GLY A 112 16.88 -13.16 9.67
CA GLY A 112 16.41 -11.82 9.34
C GLY A 112 17.35 -11.02 8.42
N ASN A 113 18.49 -11.59 8.05
CA ASN A 113 19.54 -10.96 7.26
C ASN A 113 19.53 -11.49 5.84
N PHE A 114 19.62 -10.59 4.88
CA PHE A 114 19.69 -10.97 3.47
C PHE A 114 20.43 -9.92 2.64
N VAL A 115 20.97 -10.36 1.53
CA VAL A 115 21.54 -9.54 0.45
C VAL A 115 20.97 -10.05 -0.87
N LYS A 116 20.49 -9.14 -1.71
CA LYS A 116 20.09 -9.41 -3.09
C LYS A 116 20.85 -8.48 -4.01
N LEU A 117 21.42 -9.03 -5.05
CA LEU A 117 22.14 -8.31 -6.10
C LEU A 117 21.52 -8.69 -7.45
N GLY A 118 21.35 -7.71 -8.31
CA GLY A 118 20.78 -7.93 -9.64
C GLY A 118 21.32 -6.96 -10.68
N ILE A 119 21.16 -7.34 -11.93
CA ILE A 119 21.43 -6.50 -13.08
C ILE A 119 20.31 -6.67 -14.10
N GLY A 120 19.84 -5.54 -14.65
CA GLY A 120 18.78 -5.52 -15.65
C GLY A 120 19.23 -4.90 -16.97
N ASN A 121 18.36 -5.02 -17.98
CA ASN A 121 18.48 -4.22 -19.19
C ASN A 121 18.42 -2.71 -18.82
N TYR A 122 18.67 -1.83 -19.77
CA TYR A 122 18.88 -0.37 -19.52
C TYR A 122 20.07 -0.07 -18.57
N LEU A 123 21.00 -1.01 -18.40
CA LEU A 123 22.10 -0.98 -17.43
C LEU A 123 21.58 -0.64 -16.03
N THR A 124 20.76 -1.54 -15.50
CA THR A 124 20.06 -1.36 -14.22
C THR A 124 20.70 -2.20 -13.12
N PRO A 125 21.66 -1.70 -12.34
CA PRO A 125 22.13 -2.35 -11.11
C PRO A 125 21.06 -2.29 -10.04
N PHE A 126 20.98 -3.36 -9.26
CA PHE A 126 20.05 -3.53 -8.15
C PHE A 126 20.76 -4.07 -6.92
N LEU A 127 20.51 -3.47 -5.78
CA LEU A 127 20.99 -3.89 -4.47
C LEU A 127 19.84 -3.81 -3.45
N ASP A 128 19.65 -4.87 -2.68
CA ASP A 128 18.68 -4.91 -1.58
C ASP A 128 19.28 -5.67 -0.40
N VAL A 129 19.54 -5.00 0.72
CA VAL A 129 20.21 -5.52 1.91
C VAL A 129 19.34 -5.30 3.13
N GLY A 130 19.06 -6.34 3.86
CA GLY A 130 18.41 -6.28 5.16
C GLY A 130 19.29 -6.92 6.22
N LEU A 131 19.63 -6.16 7.26
CA LEU A 131 20.37 -6.61 8.42
C LEU A 131 19.53 -6.38 9.65
N ASN A 132 19.15 -7.45 10.33
CA ASN A 132 18.26 -7.38 11.48
C ASN A 132 18.87 -8.11 12.67
N SER A 133 18.72 -7.56 13.86
CA SER A 133 19.00 -8.28 15.10
C SER A 133 18.08 -9.48 15.24
N LYS A 134 18.47 -10.46 16.00
CA LYS A 134 17.54 -11.51 16.41
C LYS A 134 16.40 -10.88 17.20
N ALA A 135 15.17 -11.19 16.81
CA ALA A 135 13.99 -10.77 17.54
C ALA A 135 13.98 -11.44 18.92
N ASN A 136 13.75 -10.66 19.98
CA ASN A 136 13.53 -11.14 21.32
C ASN A 136 12.26 -10.49 21.92
N PRO A 137 11.73 -10.97 23.04
CA PRO A 137 10.54 -10.38 23.66
C PRO A 137 10.67 -8.89 23.98
N SER A 138 11.90 -8.41 24.23
CA SER A 138 12.18 -7.01 24.54
C SER A 138 12.32 -6.13 23.31
N GLY A 139 12.47 -6.72 22.11
CA GLY A 139 12.50 -5.93 20.89
C GLY A 139 13.45 -6.44 19.80
N TYR A 140 13.60 -5.63 18.78
CA TYR A 140 14.50 -5.86 17.65
C TYR A 140 14.91 -4.52 17.04
N TYR A 141 15.98 -4.54 16.27
CA TYR A 141 16.42 -3.42 15.42
C TYR A 141 17.02 -3.94 14.12
N GLY A 142 17.05 -3.08 13.12
CA GLY A 142 17.61 -3.45 11.83
C GLY A 142 17.90 -2.27 10.93
N VAL A 143 18.61 -2.58 9.86
CA VAL A 143 18.97 -1.67 8.78
C VAL A 143 18.49 -2.27 7.47
N HIS A 144 17.93 -1.44 6.60
CA HIS A 144 17.55 -1.81 5.25
C HIS A 144 18.15 -0.82 4.25
N ILE A 145 18.87 -1.33 3.26
CA ILE A 145 19.47 -0.56 2.17
C ILE A 145 18.91 -1.09 0.87
N ASN A 146 18.38 -0.19 0.05
CA ASN A 146 17.89 -0.53 -1.28
C ASN A 146 18.41 0.49 -2.28
N HIS A 147 18.92 0.01 -3.40
CA HIS A 147 19.35 0.83 -4.53
C HIS A 147 18.93 0.20 -5.84
N ILE A 148 18.35 1.00 -6.71
CA ILE A 148 18.06 0.69 -8.10
C ILE A 148 18.32 1.93 -8.94
N SER A 149 19.02 1.78 -10.04
CA SER A 149 19.24 2.88 -10.98
C SER A 149 19.24 2.34 -12.39
N SER A 150 18.84 3.16 -13.36
CA SER A 150 18.91 2.82 -14.77
C SER A 150 19.63 3.94 -15.51
N ILE A 151 20.73 3.60 -16.18
CA ILE A 151 21.55 4.57 -16.92
C ILE A 151 20.82 5.04 -18.18
N TYR A 152 19.99 4.17 -18.77
CA TYR A 152 19.19 4.51 -19.94
C TYR A 152 17.71 4.54 -19.59
N GLY A 153 17.02 5.57 -20.06
CA GLY A 153 15.57 5.71 -19.94
C GLY A 153 14.84 5.58 -21.28
N PRO A 154 13.55 5.90 -21.31
CA PRO A 154 12.70 5.72 -22.50
C PRO A 154 12.92 6.77 -23.59
N VAL A 155 13.44 7.95 -23.25
CA VAL A 155 13.67 9.08 -24.15
C VAL A 155 15.14 9.50 -24.08
N ASP A 156 15.78 9.69 -25.23
CA ASP A 156 17.15 10.20 -25.37
C ASP A 156 18.16 9.54 -24.43
N LYS A 157 18.00 8.25 -24.20
CA LYS A 157 18.94 7.41 -23.42
C LYS A 157 19.23 7.99 -22.03
N GLN A 158 20.38 8.64 -21.81
CA GLN A 158 20.82 9.16 -20.52
C GLN A 158 19.99 10.36 -20.04
N ASN A 159 19.34 11.09 -20.95
CA ASN A 159 18.49 12.23 -20.62
C ASN A 159 17.19 11.83 -19.92
N SER A 160 16.91 10.55 -19.79
CA SER A 160 15.79 10.01 -19.01
C SER A 160 16.22 8.90 -18.04
N ALA A 161 17.49 8.94 -17.63
CA ALA A 161 18.03 8.09 -16.56
C ALA A 161 17.34 8.34 -15.21
N ASP A 162 17.30 7.34 -14.35
CA ASP A 162 16.78 7.47 -12.99
C ASP A 162 17.60 6.69 -11.96
N SER A 163 17.46 7.08 -10.69
CA SER A 163 18.15 6.39 -9.59
C SER A 163 17.38 6.59 -8.29
N TYR A 164 17.14 5.51 -7.58
CA TYR A 164 16.45 5.49 -6.30
C TYR A 164 17.30 4.77 -5.26
N SER A 165 17.68 5.48 -4.20
CA SER A 165 18.48 4.95 -3.10
C SER A 165 17.73 5.16 -1.80
N LYS A 166 17.62 4.12 -0.97
CA LYS A 166 16.93 4.16 0.31
C LYS A 166 17.78 3.50 1.37
N ILE A 167 17.96 4.18 2.50
CA ILE A 167 18.59 3.65 3.71
C ILE A 167 17.63 3.86 4.86
N GLY A 168 17.28 2.79 5.55
CA GLY A 168 16.34 2.82 6.67
C GLY A 168 16.88 2.12 7.89
N PHE A 169 16.79 2.77 9.04
CA PHE A 169 17.01 2.18 10.35
C PHE A 169 15.65 2.00 11.02
N HIS A 170 15.41 0.85 11.61
CA HIS A 170 14.18 0.61 12.32
C HIS A 170 14.44 -0.18 13.60
N GLY A 171 13.58 0.02 14.59
CA GLY A 171 13.67 -0.72 15.84
C GLY A 171 12.38 -0.66 16.62
N LYS A 172 12.20 -1.65 17.44
CA LYS A 172 11.11 -1.74 18.42
C LYS A 172 11.68 -2.20 19.76
N TYR A 173 11.28 -1.51 20.79
CA TYR A 173 11.52 -1.91 22.16
C TYR A 173 10.19 -2.08 22.90
N ALA A 174 10.01 -3.21 23.56
CA ALA A 174 8.84 -3.50 24.36
C ALA A 174 9.26 -3.59 25.84
N GLY A 175 8.90 -2.57 26.60
CA GLY A 175 9.03 -2.55 28.05
C GLY A 175 7.82 -3.19 28.74
N ARG A 176 7.75 -3.10 30.07
CA ARG A 176 6.62 -3.65 30.84
C ARG A 176 5.32 -2.86 30.67
N LYS A 177 5.39 -1.54 30.49
CA LYS A 177 4.22 -0.64 30.44
C LYS A 177 3.95 -0.06 29.05
N ALA A 178 4.97 0.04 28.21
CA ALA A 178 4.85 0.62 26.89
C ALA A 178 5.81 -0.03 25.90
N SER A 179 5.45 0.01 24.61
CA SER A 179 6.35 -0.29 23.50
C SER A 179 6.67 0.99 22.74
N ILE A 180 7.91 1.08 22.28
CA ILE A 180 8.41 2.17 21.45
C ILE A 180 8.90 1.55 20.15
N GLN A 181 8.43 2.06 19.03
CA GLN A 181 8.90 1.70 17.69
C GLN A 181 9.42 2.96 17.01
N GLY A 182 10.58 2.87 16.35
CA GLY A 182 11.17 3.98 15.63
C GLY A 182 11.63 3.57 14.23
N ARG A 183 11.61 4.53 13.31
CA ARG A 183 12.16 4.39 11.97
C ARG A 183 12.79 5.69 11.53
N LEU A 184 14.02 5.63 11.07
CA LEU A 184 14.74 6.72 10.42
C LEU A 184 15.04 6.29 8.99
N ASN A 185 14.66 7.10 8.01
CA ASN A 185 14.88 6.81 6.59
C ASN A 185 15.59 7.97 5.92
N TYR A 186 16.51 7.64 5.02
CA TYR A 186 17.05 8.54 4.02
C TYR A 186 16.72 8.00 2.64
N ASN A 187 16.10 8.82 1.80
CA ASN A 187 15.78 8.49 0.42
C ASN A 187 16.40 9.55 -0.49
N ARG A 188 17.07 9.09 -1.54
CA ARG A 188 17.58 9.93 -2.61
C ARG A 188 16.98 9.44 -3.92
N ASP A 189 16.09 10.26 -4.49
CA ASP A 189 15.43 9.98 -5.75
C ASP A 189 15.96 10.95 -6.80
N MET A 190 16.46 10.42 -7.91
CA MET A 190 16.97 11.19 -9.04
C MET A 190 16.19 10.82 -10.29
N VAL A 191 15.64 11.80 -10.95
CA VAL A 191 14.91 11.69 -12.22
C VAL A 191 15.36 12.80 -13.18
N HIS A 192 14.96 12.72 -14.43
CA HIS A 192 15.20 13.78 -15.41
C HIS A 192 13.88 14.31 -15.96
N PHE A 193 13.82 15.61 -16.28
CA PHE A 193 12.69 16.26 -16.93
C PHE A 193 12.71 16.00 -18.45
N TYR A 194 12.41 14.77 -18.86
CA TYR A 194 12.51 14.33 -20.26
C TYR A 194 11.22 14.53 -21.09
N GLY A 195 10.21 15.20 -20.51
CA GLY A 195 8.95 15.51 -21.21
C GLY A 195 9.04 16.75 -22.12
N TYR A 196 10.18 17.05 -22.71
CA TYR A 196 10.38 18.16 -23.61
C TYR A 196 9.95 17.81 -25.05
N PRO A 197 9.61 18.82 -25.89
CA PRO A 197 9.26 18.59 -27.29
C PRO A 197 10.38 17.88 -28.06
N GLU A 198 9.99 17.00 -28.99
CA GLU A 198 10.93 16.24 -29.81
C GLU A 198 11.88 17.16 -30.60
N GLY A 199 13.15 16.80 -30.65
CA GLY A 199 14.18 17.60 -31.33
C GLY A 199 14.75 18.76 -30.50
N THR A 200 14.32 18.93 -29.26
CA THR A 200 14.88 19.96 -28.36
C THR A 200 16.30 19.56 -27.94
N ALA A 201 17.27 20.45 -28.18
CA ALA A 201 18.62 20.27 -27.66
C ALA A 201 18.64 20.54 -26.16
N VAL A 202 18.97 19.53 -25.36
CA VAL A 202 18.95 19.61 -23.90
C VAL A 202 20.30 19.21 -23.30
N ASP A 203 20.64 19.84 -22.19
CA ASP A 203 21.75 19.43 -21.34
C ASP A 203 21.22 18.54 -20.21
N SER A 204 21.73 17.31 -20.12
CA SER A 204 21.32 16.32 -19.13
C SER A 204 21.45 16.80 -17.70
N ASP A 205 22.46 17.63 -17.39
CA ASP A 205 22.65 18.16 -16.03
C ASP A 205 21.57 19.17 -15.65
N THR A 206 21.08 19.97 -16.57
CA THR A 206 19.98 20.92 -16.34
C THR A 206 18.64 20.20 -16.17
N MET A 207 18.45 19.09 -16.87
CA MET A 207 17.23 18.29 -16.81
C MET A 207 17.15 17.39 -15.58
N ARG A 208 18.28 17.20 -14.89
CA ARG A 208 18.33 16.32 -13.71
C ARG A 208 17.69 16.96 -12.49
N GLN A 209 16.71 16.28 -11.89
CA GLN A 209 16.12 16.58 -10.59
C GLN A 209 16.57 15.56 -9.56
N VAL A 210 16.85 16.01 -8.34
CA VAL A 210 17.26 15.17 -7.23
C VAL A 210 16.52 15.58 -5.97
N PHE A 211 15.77 14.66 -5.39
CA PHE A 211 15.16 14.84 -4.08
C PHE A 211 15.96 14.09 -3.03
N ASN A 212 16.36 14.79 -1.98
CA ASN A 212 16.91 14.18 -0.78
C ASN A 212 15.87 14.31 0.33
N ARG A 213 15.45 13.17 0.89
CA ARG A 213 14.43 13.08 1.93
C ARG A 213 14.99 12.40 3.16
N VAL A 214 14.87 13.03 4.31
CA VAL A 214 15.15 12.42 5.61
C VAL A 214 13.83 12.36 6.37
N GLY A 215 13.44 11.18 6.80
CA GLY A 215 12.20 10.96 7.55
C GLY A 215 12.45 10.23 8.86
N LEU A 216 11.94 10.77 9.95
CA LEU A 216 11.88 10.13 11.26
C LEU A 216 10.43 9.83 11.60
N ASN A 217 10.14 8.61 12.03
CA ASN A 217 8.83 8.24 12.56
C ASN A 217 9.01 7.45 13.85
N PHE A 218 8.16 7.69 14.82
CA PHE A 218 8.09 6.89 16.04
C PHE A 218 6.64 6.64 16.45
N LYS A 219 6.45 5.54 17.16
CA LYS A 219 5.16 5.15 17.72
C LYS A 219 5.38 4.64 19.13
N ILE A 220 4.60 5.14 20.07
CA ILE A 220 4.57 4.71 21.47
C ILE A 220 3.17 4.20 21.77
N ARG A 221 3.05 2.99 22.28
CA ARG A 221 1.77 2.38 22.65
C ARG A 221 1.82 1.84 24.08
N GLY A 222 0.80 2.11 24.86
CA GLY A 222 0.59 1.47 26.16
C GLY A 222 0.40 -0.04 25.98
N LEU A 223 1.01 -0.84 26.87
CA LEU A 223 0.93 -2.31 26.84
C LEU A 223 0.07 -2.89 27.99
N ASN A 224 -0.41 -2.06 28.89
CA ASN A 224 -1.24 -2.54 29.99
C ASN A 224 -2.67 -2.81 29.47
N VAL A 225 -2.94 -4.06 29.13
CA VAL A 225 -4.23 -4.51 28.60
C VAL A 225 -5.35 -4.37 29.63
N ASP A 226 -5.03 -4.48 30.92
CA ASP A 226 -6.02 -4.37 32.00
C ASP A 226 -6.34 -2.93 32.39
N SER A 227 -5.67 -1.96 31.79
CA SER A 227 -5.96 -0.54 32.01
C SER A 227 -7.23 -0.13 31.26
N LYS A 228 -8.15 0.50 31.96
CA LYS A 228 -9.32 1.13 31.33
C LYS A 228 -8.93 2.23 30.34
N PHE A 229 -7.74 2.80 30.49
CA PHE A 229 -7.21 3.83 29.62
C PHE A 229 -6.10 3.26 28.74
N GLN A 230 -6.33 3.28 27.43
CA GLN A 230 -5.35 2.93 26.41
C GLN A 230 -4.85 4.21 25.72
N TYR A 231 -3.58 4.24 25.35
CA TYR A 231 -3.03 5.38 24.63
C TYR A 231 -2.05 4.97 23.55
N GLU A 232 -2.01 5.78 22.50
CA GLU A 232 -1.05 5.68 21.41
C GLU A 232 -0.54 7.08 21.07
N ILE A 233 0.75 7.22 20.90
CA ILE A 233 1.41 8.45 20.44
C ILE A 233 2.19 8.11 19.17
N ASP A 234 1.84 8.75 18.07
CA ASP A 234 2.58 8.70 16.81
C ASP A 234 3.27 10.03 16.58
N GLY A 235 4.52 9.99 16.14
CA GLY A 235 5.22 11.19 15.75
C GLY A 235 6.07 10.98 14.51
N GLY A 236 6.31 12.05 13.79
CA GLY A 236 7.14 12.03 12.60
C GLY A 236 7.70 13.40 12.28
N ALA A 237 8.86 13.39 11.63
CA ALA A 237 9.45 14.57 11.02
C ALA A 237 9.97 14.20 9.63
N VAL A 238 9.86 15.12 8.70
CA VAL A 238 10.39 14.97 7.36
C VAL A 238 11.15 16.24 6.95
N TYR A 239 12.27 16.04 6.31
CA TYR A 239 13.00 17.08 5.61
C TYR A 239 13.18 16.64 4.17
N VAL A 240 12.72 17.44 3.23
CA VAL A 240 12.93 17.23 1.80
C VAL A 240 13.57 18.45 1.18
N LYS A 241 14.51 18.20 0.29
CA LYS A 241 15.19 19.22 -0.50
C LYS A 241 15.32 18.72 -1.93
N ASP A 242 14.94 19.57 -2.90
CA ASP A 242 15.19 19.34 -4.31
C ASP A 242 16.61 19.83 -4.75
N LYS A 243 16.97 19.55 -5.99
CA LYS A 243 18.26 20.03 -6.57
C LYS A 243 18.27 21.55 -6.75
N PHE A 244 17.12 22.16 -7.04
CA PHE A 244 17.07 23.57 -7.45
C PHE A 244 17.04 24.51 -6.24
N VAL A 245 15.90 24.76 -5.63
CA VAL A 245 15.80 25.72 -4.52
C VAL A 245 14.80 25.29 -3.46
N SER A 246 13.83 24.42 -3.81
CA SER A 246 12.72 24.09 -2.90
C SER A 246 13.17 23.19 -1.77
N LYS A 247 12.74 23.53 -0.57
CA LYS A 247 12.91 22.67 0.62
C LYS A 247 11.71 22.75 1.52
N GLU A 248 11.40 21.64 2.16
CA GLU A 248 10.33 21.57 3.16
C GLU A 248 10.81 20.83 4.40
N THR A 249 10.43 21.35 5.56
CA THR A 249 10.57 20.67 6.85
C THR A 249 9.18 20.47 7.41
N GLY A 250 8.78 19.23 7.67
CA GLY A 250 7.48 18.88 8.22
C GLY A 250 7.62 18.15 9.54
N GLY A 251 6.66 18.35 10.45
CA GLY A 251 6.54 17.60 11.70
C GLY A 251 5.09 17.25 11.98
N LYS A 252 4.88 16.06 12.54
CA LYS A 252 3.57 15.56 12.99
C LYS A 252 3.72 14.93 14.36
N ILE A 253 2.80 15.25 15.27
CA ILE A 253 2.56 14.52 16.52
C ILE A 253 1.08 14.22 16.60
N SER A 254 0.73 12.97 16.88
CA SER A 254 -0.63 12.48 17.03
C SER A 254 -0.75 11.75 18.35
N PHE A 255 -1.73 12.10 19.15
CA PHE A 255 -2.11 11.41 20.38
C PHE A 255 -3.49 10.81 20.22
N LEU A 256 -3.66 9.57 20.59
CA LEU A 256 -4.95 8.90 20.72
C LEU A 256 -5.05 8.33 22.12
N GLY A 257 -6.06 8.76 22.85
CA GLY A 257 -6.42 8.21 24.16
C GLY A 257 -7.84 7.67 24.13
N THR A 258 -8.05 6.44 24.60
CA THR A 258 -9.38 5.81 24.71
C THR A 258 -9.59 5.27 26.09
N SER A 259 -10.82 5.34 26.58
CA SER A 259 -11.21 4.80 27.88
C SER A 259 -12.57 4.13 27.81
N GLU A 260 -12.68 2.93 28.33
CA GLU A 260 -13.94 2.23 28.52
C GLU A 260 -14.62 2.77 29.80
N ILE A 261 -15.82 3.33 29.64
CA ILE A 261 -16.65 3.80 30.77
C ILE A 261 -17.49 2.65 31.30
N THR A 262 -18.12 1.90 30.39
CA THR A 262 -18.85 0.66 30.64
C THR A 262 -18.47 -0.37 29.58
N GLU A 263 -18.96 -1.62 29.70
CA GLU A 263 -18.74 -2.64 28.67
C GLU A 263 -19.25 -2.23 27.27
N ASN A 264 -20.21 -1.34 27.19
CA ASN A 264 -20.85 -0.93 25.96
C ASN A 264 -20.57 0.53 25.55
N ILE A 265 -19.87 1.29 26.38
CA ILE A 265 -19.62 2.72 26.15
C ILE A 265 -18.14 3.02 26.36
N GLY A 266 -17.51 3.51 25.33
CA GLY A 266 -16.18 4.07 25.38
C GLY A 266 -16.15 5.53 25.02
N VAL A 267 -15.12 6.23 25.41
CA VAL A 267 -14.82 7.60 24.99
C VAL A 267 -13.39 7.70 24.52
N GLY A 268 -13.15 8.56 23.56
CA GLY A 268 -11.80 8.77 23.03
C GLY A 268 -11.55 10.22 22.66
N LEU A 269 -10.28 10.54 22.64
CA LEU A 269 -9.77 11.83 22.18
C LEU A 269 -8.58 11.60 21.27
N LYS A 270 -8.66 12.10 20.04
CA LYS A 270 -7.51 12.16 19.14
C LYS A 270 -7.09 13.61 18.97
N VAL A 271 -5.79 13.87 19.06
CA VAL A 271 -5.20 15.18 18.84
C VAL A 271 -4.05 15.05 17.86
N ASP A 272 -4.13 15.74 16.73
CA ASP A 272 -3.06 15.82 15.74
C ASP A 272 -2.51 17.25 15.69
N LEU A 273 -1.21 17.38 15.77
CA LEU A 273 -0.46 18.61 15.54
C LEU A 273 0.47 18.40 14.36
N LEU A 274 0.27 19.15 13.28
CA LEU A 274 1.08 19.10 12.07
C LEU A 274 1.60 20.50 11.77
N HIS A 275 2.87 20.57 11.39
CA HIS A 275 3.51 21.84 11.02
C HIS A 275 4.47 21.63 9.85
N TRP A 276 4.42 22.54 8.87
CA TRP A 276 5.32 22.54 7.72
C TRP A 276 5.89 23.94 7.51
N GLY A 277 7.18 23.98 7.25
CA GLY A 277 7.86 25.16 6.71
C GLY A 277 8.34 24.84 5.31
N TYR A 278 7.71 25.41 4.30
CA TYR A 278 8.14 25.32 2.90
C TYR A 278 8.93 26.58 2.53
N GLN A 279 9.96 26.42 1.73
CA GLN A 279 10.77 27.54 1.26
C GLN A 279 11.07 27.39 -0.22
N TYR A 280 10.64 28.41 -0.97
CA TYR A 280 11.05 28.71 -2.33
C TYR A 280 11.13 30.23 -2.45
N GLY A 281 12.35 30.80 -2.33
CA GLY A 281 12.51 32.22 -2.05
C GLY A 281 12.10 32.56 -0.61
N ASP A 282 10.88 33.00 -0.43
CA ASP A 282 10.30 33.27 0.89
C ASP A 282 9.95 31.99 1.64
N LYS A 283 9.93 32.08 2.96
CA LYS A 283 9.55 30.95 3.82
C LYS A 283 8.07 31.04 4.16
N GLU A 284 7.35 29.98 3.82
CA GLU A 284 5.95 29.80 4.15
C GLU A 284 5.77 28.79 5.28
N SER A 285 4.93 29.11 6.24
CA SER A 285 4.69 28.27 7.42
C SER A 285 3.22 27.92 7.50
N ARG A 286 2.92 26.60 7.59
CA ARG A 286 1.55 26.10 7.64
C ARG A 286 1.38 25.18 8.83
N THR A 287 0.32 25.39 9.60
CA THR A 287 0.00 24.59 10.79
C THR A 287 -1.41 24.05 10.68
N LEU A 288 -1.58 22.79 11.05
CA LEU A 288 -2.86 22.14 11.21
C LEU A 288 -2.92 21.50 12.59
N ILE A 289 -3.94 21.88 13.37
CA ILE A 289 -4.24 21.29 14.67
C ILE A 289 -5.63 20.66 14.54
N ARG A 290 -5.73 19.38 14.84
CA ARG A 290 -7.02 18.67 14.87
C ARG A 290 -7.27 18.13 16.27
N VAL A 291 -8.46 18.36 16.79
CA VAL A 291 -8.95 17.79 18.04
C VAL A 291 -10.25 17.06 17.74
N SER A 292 -10.24 15.76 17.97
CA SER A 292 -11.34 14.86 17.62
C SER A 292 -11.81 14.08 18.84
N PRO A 293 -12.69 14.63 19.68
CA PRO A 293 -13.39 13.87 20.70
C PRO A 293 -14.44 12.97 20.06
N PHE A 294 -14.57 11.76 20.56
CA PHE A 294 -15.55 10.78 20.09
C PHE A 294 -16.01 9.86 21.22
N ALA A 295 -17.19 9.27 21.03
CA ALA A 295 -17.72 8.22 21.87
C ALA A 295 -18.03 6.99 21.03
N THR A 296 -17.81 5.82 21.58
CA THR A 296 -18.13 4.52 20.98
C THR A 296 -19.24 3.85 21.77
N PHE A 297 -20.17 3.24 21.06
CA PHE A 297 -21.31 2.52 21.61
C PHE A 297 -21.41 1.16 20.94
N SER A 298 -21.52 0.10 21.74
CA SER A 298 -21.68 -1.27 21.25
C SER A 298 -22.91 -1.89 21.91
N VAL A 299 -23.93 -2.24 21.11
CA VAL A 299 -25.16 -2.86 21.60
C VAL A 299 -25.52 -4.04 20.73
N GLY A 300 -25.27 -5.24 21.23
CA GLY A 300 -25.50 -6.48 20.49
C GLY A 300 -24.65 -6.54 19.21
N VAL A 301 -25.30 -6.51 18.07
CA VAL A 301 -24.64 -6.57 16.74
C VAL A 301 -24.34 -5.19 16.13
N PHE A 302 -24.69 -4.12 16.85
CA PHE A 302 -24.49 -2.74 16.39
C PHE A 302 -23.30 -2.10 17.11
N GLU A 303 -22.49 -1.41 16.35
CA GLU A 303 -21.40 -0.55 16.80
C GLU A 303 -21.61 0.86 16.25
N MET A 304 -21.35 1.87 17.04
CA MET A 304 -21.41 3.26 16.60
C MET A 304 -20.24 4.02 17.19
N GLU A 305 -19.56 4.79 16.36
CA GLU A 305 -18.64 5.85 16.79
C GLU A 305 -19.26 7.19 16.38
N ALA A 306 -19.39 8.09 17.33
CA ALA A 306 -19.89 9.44 17.08
C ALA A 306 -18.96 10.47 17.70
N GLY A 307 -18.58 11.46 16.93
CA GLY A 307 -17.65 12.50 17.32
C GLY A 307 -17.66 13.69 16.39
N VAL A 308 -16.71 14.57 16.59
CA VAL A 308 -16.50 15.76 15.77
C VAL A 308 -15.01 15.97 15.53
N ASN A 309 -14.65 16.48 14.35
CA ASN A 309 -13.31 16.95 14.04
C ASN A 309 -13.30 18.47 14.11
N VAL A 310 -12.63 19.03 15.10
CA VAL A 310 -12.36 20.49 15.21
C VAL A 310 -10.97 20.71 14.63
N VAL A 311 -10.89 21.40 13.50
CA VAL A 311 -9.63 21.60 12.78
C VAL A 311 -9.33 23.08 12.67
N TYR A 312 -8.19 23.47 13.23
CA TYR A 312 -7.60 24.79 13.06
C TYR A 312 -6.49 24.71 12.01
N ILE A 313 -6.53 25.59 10.99
CA ILE A 313 -5.55 25.64 9.92
C ILE A 313 -5.05 27.08 9.73
N THR A 314 -3.76 27.20 9.43
CA THR A 314 -3.19 28.39 8.80
C THR A 314 -2.91 28.06 7.35
N ASP A 315 -3.44 28.85 6.43
CA ASP A 315 -3.23 28.71 5.01
C ASP A 315 -2.61 30.00 4.47
N THR A 316 -1.42 29.90 3.90
CA THR A 316 -0.66 31.05 3.41
C THR A 316 -1.30 31.73 2.21
N ILE A 317 -2.04 31.00 1.38
CA ILE A 317 -2.66 31.56 0.17
C ILE A 317 -3.73 32.59 0.51
N GLN A 318 -4.45 32.38 1.58
CA GLN A 318 -5.50 33.31 2.01
C GLN A 318 -5.11 34.16 3.22
N TYR A 319 -3.92 33.96 3.81
CA TYR A 319 -3.48 34.56 5.08
C TYR A 319 -4.55 34.50 6.17
N LYS A 320 -5.44 33.51 6.11
CA LYS A 320 -6.56 33.33 7.01
C LYS A 320 -6.32 32.14 7.93
N THR A 321 -6.33 32.44 9.20
CA THR A 321 -6.57 31.43 10.23
C THR A 321 -8.01 31.00 10.18
N ASN A 322 -8.26 29.71 10.01
CA ASN A 322 -9.61 29.19 9.87
C ASN A 322 -9.82 28.00 10.81
N THR A 323 -10.88 28.06 11.60
CA THR A 323 -11.33 26.94 12.41
C THR A 323 -12.56 26.32 11.73
N LYS A 324 -12.52 25.03 11.49
CA LYS A 324 -13.61 24.27 10.89
C LYS A 324 -14.06 23.15 11.81
N LEU A 325 -15.37 22.90 11.80
CA LEU A 325 -16.00 21.83 12.52
C LEU A 325 -16.61 20.85 11.54
N PHE A 326 -16.27 19.56 11.69
CA PHE A 326 -16.79 18.50 10.84
C PHE A 326 -17.44 17.40 11.67
N PRO A 327 -18.53 16.80 11.21
CA PRO A 327 -19.09 15.61 11.84
C PRO A 327 -18.18 14.40 11.61
N LYS A 328 -18.22 13.45 12.55
CA LYS A 328 -17.62 12.14 12.44
C LYS A 328 -18.57 11.11 13.04
N VAL A 329 -19.21 10.32 12.19
CA VAL A 329 -20.13 9.25 12.61
C VAL A 329 -19.79 8.00 11.80
N LEU A 330 -19.62 6.89 12.48
CA LEU A 330 -19.47 5.58 11.89
C LEU A 330 -20.47 4.63 12.56
N ILE A 331 -21.23 3.91 11.76
CA ILE A 331 -22.18 2.89 12.21
C ILE A 331 -21.75 1.57 11.60
N GLY A 332 -21.65 0.55 12.42
CA GLY A 332 -21.35 -0.82 12.07
C GLY A 332 -22.45 -1.77 12.45
N TYR A 333 -22.62 -2.80 11.64
CA TYR A 333 -23.60 -3.85 11.86
C TYR A 333 -23.00 -5.21 11.51
N HIS A 334 -22.89 -6.09 12.49
CA HIS A 334 -22.49 -7.48 12.30
C HIS A 334 -23.67 -8.28 11.75
N ILE A 335 -23.70 -8.49 10.42
CA ILE A 335 -24.74 -9.32 9.77
C ILE A 335 -24.66 -10.76 10.28
N ASN A 336 -23.44 -11.24 10.46
CA ASN A 336 -23.09 -12.50 11.10
C ASN A 336 -21.61 -12.43 11.55
N GLU A 337 -21.07 -13.51 12.09
CA GLU A 337 -19.67 -13.58 12.56
C GLU A 337 -18.62 -13.28 11.48
N ASN A 338 -18.98 -13.44 10.20
CA ASN A 338 -18.04 -13.28 9.08
C ASN A 338 -18.27 -12.02 8.25
N VAL A 339 -19.38 -11.31 8.43
CA VAL A 339 -19.77 -10.18 7.56
C VAL A 339 -20.18 -8.99 8.40
N TYR A 340 -19.49 -7.87 8.16
CA TYR A 340 -19.70 -6.59 8.79
C TYR A 340 -20.09 -5.54 7.75
N ALA A 341 -21.25 -4.95 7.91
CA ALA A 341 -21.71 -3.80 7.12
C ALA A 341 -21.42 -2.50 7.86
N TYR A 342 -21.11 -1.45 7.14
CA TYR A 342 -20.80 -0.16 7.74
C TYR A 342 -21.34 1.01 6.92
N ALA A 343 -21.62 2.09 7.61
CA ALA A 343 -21.91 3.40 7.03
C ALA A 343 -21.19 4.48 7.83
N GLY A 344 -20.49 5.37 7.16
CA GLY A 344 -19.73 6.44 7.77
C GLY A 344 -20.07 7.79 7.14
N LEU A 345 -20.07 8.83 7.95
CA LEU A 345 -20.21 10.21 7.52
C LEU A 345 -19.14 11.05 8.22
N GLU A 346 -18.19 11.57 7.47
CA GLU A 346 -17.12 12.36 8.06
C GLU A 346 -16.66 13.52 7.18
N GLY A 347 -16.15 14.54 7.84
CA GLY A 347 -15.40 15.61 7.18
C GLY A 347 -14.04 15.81 7.85
N ASP A 348 -13.08 16.36 7.10
CA ASP A 348 -11.72 16.59 7.59
C ASP A 348 -10.95 17.56 6.67
N ILE A 349 -9.75 17.92 7.10
CA ILE A 349 -8.74 18.60 6.28
C ILE A 349 -7.60 17.62 5.98
N GLU A 350 -7.39 17.36 4.70
CA GLU A 350 -6.25 16.58 4.23
C GLU A 350 -5.05 17.49 4.02
N ALA A 351 -3.97 17.16 4.71
CA ALA A 351 -2.75 17.92 4.62
C ALA A 351 -2.04 17.68 3.30
N VAL A 352 -1.76 18.73 2.55
CA VAL A 352 -0.95 18.71 1.33
C VAL A 352 0.42 19.31 1.65
N SER A 353 1.49 18.63 1.24
CA SER A 353 2.88 19.04 1.45
C SER A 353 3.69 18.87 0.18
N PHE A 354 4.83 19.54 0.09
CA PHE A 354 5.76 19.39 -1.04
C PHE A 354 6.29 17.95 -1.14
N ASP A 355 6.60 17.35 0.01
CA ASP A 355 7.00 15.94 0.08
C ASP A 355 5.92 15.00 -0.48
N LEU A 356 4.64 15.24 -0.13
CA LEU A 356 3.51 14.46 -0.64
C LEU A 356 3.39 14.59 -2.16
N LEU A 357 3.37 15.81 -2.67
CA LEU A 357 3.15 16.08 -4.10
C LEU A 357 4.30 15.55 -4.95
N THR A 358 5.56 15.77 -4.53
CA THR A 358 6.74 15.25 -5.25
C THR A 358 6.92 13.75 -5.12
N GLY A 359 6.25 13.12 -4.14
CA GLY A 359 6.14 11.67 -4.04
C GLY A 359 5.18 11.07 -5.07
N TYR A 360 4.18 11.83 -5.52
CA TYR A 360 3.25 11.42 -6.60
C TYR A 360 3.78 11.82 -7.98
N ASN A 361 4.28 13.03 -8.11
CA ASN A 361 4.83 13.55 -9.36
C ASN A 361 6.22 14.17 -9.13
N PRO A 362 7.30 13.45 -9.44
CA PRO A 362 8.66 13.97 -9.26
C PRO A 362 9.06 15.00 -10.34
N TYR A 363 8.20 15.24 -11.33
CA TYR A 363 8.44 16.19 -12.41
C TYR A 363 7.81 17.57 -12.15
N LEU A 364 7.45 17.85 -10.91
CA LEU A 364 6.94 19.17 -10.53
C LEU A 364 8.02 20.23 -10.67
N LYS A 365 7.61 21.42 -11.12
CA LYS A 365 8.46 22.61 -11.06
C LYS A 365 8.74 23.00 -9.61
N SER A 366 9.80 23.76 -9.39
CA SER A 366 10.05 24.37 -8.08
C SER A 366 9.04 25.52 -7.82
N GLY A 367 8.72 25.76 -6.55
CA GLY A 367 7.84 26.86 -6.18
C GLY A 367 6.34 26.60 -6.41
N VAL A 368 5.92 25.33 -6.42
CA VAL A 368 4.49 25.01 -6.49
C VAL A 368 3.74 25.53 -5.28
N GLN A 369 2.55 26.02 -5.52
CA GLN A 369 1.65 26.48 -4.47
C GLN A 369 1.11 25.28 -3.67
N LEU A 370 1.07 25.38 -2.34
CA LEU A 370 0.65 24.29 -1.46
C LEU A 370 -0.61 24.69 -0.69
N VAL A 371 -1.73 24.04 -0.98
CA VAL A 371 -3.03 24.28 -0.32
C VAL A 371 -3.57 22.97 0.23
N HIS A 372 -4.11 23.00 1.45
CA HIS A 372 -4.76 21.84 2.04
C HIS A 372 -6.12 21.56 1.40
N THR A 373 -6.42 20.28 1.15
CA THR A 373 -7.73 19.85 0.65
C THR A 373 -8.72 19.74 1.80
N SER A 374 -9.86 20.43 1.70
CA SER A 374 -10.95 20.27 2.64
C SER A 374 -11.91 19.18 2.16
N LYS A 375 -12.00 18.07 2.85
CA LYS A 375 -13.08 17.10 2.73
C LYS A 375 -14.26 17.61 3.55
N ASN A 376 -15.14 18.37 2.90
CA ASN A 376 -16.25 19.02 3.59
C ASN A 376 -17.20 17.99 4.20
N LEU A 377 -17.52 16.95 3.44
CA LEU A 377 -18.32 15.81 3.89
C LEU A 377 -18.08 14.63 2.96
N GLU A 378 -17.90 13.46 3.50
CA GLU A 378 -17.83 12.19 2.77
C GLU A 378 -18.74 11.17 3.42
N LEU A 379 -19.67 10.61 2.64
CA LEU A 379 -20.45 9.44 2.98
C LEU A 379 -19.70 8.20 2.48
N SER A 380 -19.51 7.22 3.34
CA SER A 380 -19.00 5.89 3.00
C SER A 380 -20.03 4.83 3.40
N VAL A 381 -20.30 3.88 2.52
CA VAL A 381 -21.17 2.73 2.80
C VAL A 381 -20.54 1.49 2.20
N GLY A 382 -20.53 0.40 2.95
CA GLY A 382 -19.93 -0.82 2.46
C GLY A 382 -20.21 -2.02 3.34
N ALA A 383 -19.67 -3.15 2.90
CA ALA A 383 -19.66 -4.40 3.64
C ALA A 383 -18.30 -5.10 3.43
N ARG A 384 -17.76 -5.64 4.48
CA ARG A 384 -16.52 -6.40 4.47
C ARG A 384 -16.64 -7.68 5.28
N GLY A 385 -15.83 -8.66 4.97
CA GLY A 385 -15.85 -9.90 5.70
C GLY A 385 -15.17 -11.04 4.97
N HIS A 386 -15.52 -12.26 5.40
CA HIS A 386 -15.02 -13.49 4.82
C HIS A 386 -16.20 -14.28 4.21
N ILE A 387 -16.08 -14.64 2.93
CA ILE A 387 -17.04 -15.54 2.27
C ILE A 387 -16.69 -16.99 2.60
N LEU A 388 -15.38 -17.27 2.66
CA LEU A 388 -14.75 -18.53 3.05
C LEU A 388 -13.62 -18.21 4.02
N GLN A 389 -13.09 -19.21 4.73
CA GLN A 389 -11.94 -19.00 5.63
C GLN A 389 -10.75 -18.31 4.96
N ASP A 390 -10.56 -18.59 3.67
CA ASP A 390 -9.43 -18.09 2.88
C ASP A 390 -9.78 -16.90 1.97
N LEU A 391 -11.06 -16.52 1.84
CA LEU A 391 -11.54 -15.49 0.93
C LEU A 391 -12.18 -14.33 1.68
N SER A 392 -11.51 -13.20 1.72
CA SER A 392 -12.02 -11.93 2.26
C SER A 392 -12.45 -10.98 1.14
N PHE A 393 -13.39 -10.12 1.47
CA PHE A 393 -13.90 -9.08 0.57
C PHE A 393 -14.10 -7.77 1.32
N ASP A 394 -14.00 -6.67 0.58
CA ASP A 394 -14.44 -5.34 0.99
C ASP A 394 -15.08 -4.68 -0.25
N ILE A 395 -16.38 -4.37 -0.15
CA ILE A 395 -17.16 -3.74 -1.21
C ILE A 395 -17.89 -2.54 -0.65
N GLY A 396 -17.85 -1.44 -1.36
CA GLY A 396 -18.53 -0.25 -0.92
C GLY A 396 -18.45 0.90 -1.92
N PHE A 397 -18.93 2.04 -1.48
CA PHE A 397 -18.75 3.29 -2.19
C PHE A 397 -18.51 4.44 -1.22
N LYS A 398 -17.85 5.48 -1.72
CA LYS A 398 -17.68 6.77 -1.06
C LYS A 398 -18.25 7.86 -1.96
N ALA A 399 -18.92 8.82 -1.37
CA ALA A 399 -19.43 9.99 -2.06
C ALA A 399 -19.07 11.22 -1.24
N GLY A 400 -18.20 12.07 -1.75
CA GLY A 400 -17.64 13.17 -1.00
C GLY A 400 -17.68 14.50 -1.74
N ASN A 401 -17.71 15.58 -0.96
CA ASN A 401 -17.58 16.95 -1.42
C ASN A 401 -16.26 17.53 -0.90
N TYR A 402 -15.43 18.00 -1.84
CA TYR A 402 -14.07 18.45 -1.55
C TYR A 402 -13.88 19.89 -2.04
N LYS A 403 -13.14 20.67 -1.27
CA LYS A 403 -12.65 21.98 -1.70
C LYS A 403 -11.13 21.97 -1.76
N ASN A 404 -10.56 22.66 -2.75
CA ASN A 404 -9.13 22.68 -3.04
C ASN A 404 -8.57 21.26 -3.31
N LEU A 405 -9.32 20.42 -4.03
CA LEU A 405 -8.80 19.16 -4.50
C LEU A 405 -7.72 19.43 -5.55
N TYR A 406 -6.51 18.91 -5.34
CA TYR A 406 -5.37 19.19 -6.21
C TYR A 406 -5.29 18.24 -7.42
N TYR A 407 -4.77 18.74 -8.53
CA TYR A 407 -4.48 18.01 -9.76
C TYR A 407 -3.14 18.45 -10.33
N PHE A 408 -2.51 17.58 -11.09
CA PHE A 408 -1.29 17.90 -11.81
C PHE A 408 -1.63 18.36 -13.22
N ILE A 409 -0.99 19.42 -13.69
CA ILE A 409 -1.15 19.93 -15.05
C ILE A 409 0.25 20.16 -15.63
N ASN A 410 0.43 19.96 -16.94
CA ASN A 410 1.66 20.36 -17.59
C ASN A 410 1.85 21.88 -17.46
N ASP A 411 3.07 22.32 -17.22
CA ASP A 411 3.36 23.75 -17.10
C ASP A 411 3.39 24.39 -18.49
N SER A 412 2.79 25.57 -18.63
CA SER A 412 2.68 26.28 -19.91
C SER A 412 3.96 26.99 -20.33
N LEU A 413 4.89 27.25 -19.40
CA LEU A 413 6.17 27.92 -19.65
C LEU A 413 7.32 26.93 -19.70
N GLU A 414 7.38 26.02 -18.72
CA GLU A 414 8.37 24.96 -18.65
C GLU A 414 7.73 23.64 -19.10
N LEU A 415 7.57 23.48 -20.43
CA LEU A 415 6.81 22.42 -21.09
C LEU A 415 7.16 20.99 -20.66
N ASN A 416 8.35 20.80 -20.08
CA ASN A 416 8.84 19.54 -19.54
C ASN A 416 8.61 19.41 -18.03
N LYS A 417 7.80 20.25 -17.41
CA LYS A 417 7.49 20.18 -15.99
C LYS A 417 5.99 20.20 -15.73
N PHE A 418 5.63 19.97 -14.50
CA PHE A 418 4.25 20.02 -14.03
C PHE A 418 4.06 21.10 -13.00
N ASP A 419 2.86 21.68 -12.98
CA ASP A 419 2.35 22.52 -11.93
C ASP A 419 1.22 21.79 -11.19
N VAL A 420 0.78 22.38 -10.09
CA VAL A 420 -0.34 21.92 -9.26
C VAL A 420 -1.46 22.93 -9.35
N VAL A 421 -2.63 22.49 -9.78
CA VAL A 421 -3.87 23.28 -9.81
C VAL A 421 -4.86 22.74 -8.79
N TYR A 422 -5.65 23.63 -8.22
CA TYR A 422 -6.62 23.31 -7.19
C TYR A 422 -8.03 23.63 -7.67
N ASP A 423 -8.96 22.69 -7.48
CA ASP A 423 -10.39 22.99 -7.64
C ASP A 423 -10.87 23.73 -6.39
N GLY A 424 -10.88 25.08 -6.47
CA GLY A 424 -11.26 25.98 -5.38
C GLY A 424 -12.76 25.95 -5.07
N GLY A 425 -13.57 25.43 -6.01
CA GLY A 425 -14.98 25.15 -5.83
C GLY A 425 -15.23 23.89 -5.00
N ASN A 426 -16.46 23.42 -5.01
CA ASN A 426 -16.85 22.19 -4.33
C ASN A 426 -16.86 21.03 -5.34
N ALA A 427 -15.72 20.37 -5.51
CA ALA A 427 -15.62 19.15 -6.30
C ALA A 427 -16.38 18.00 -5.65
N ASN A 428 -17.16 17.26 -6.43
CA ASN A 428 -17.84 16.05 -5.96
C ASN A 428 -17.13 14.82 -6.49
N VAL A 429 -16.81 13.88 -5.61
CA VAL A 429 -16.19 12.61 -5.99
C VAL A 429 -17.08 11.45 -5.58
N PHE A 430 -17.43 10.60 -6.54
CA PHE A 430 -18.12 9.33 -6.29
C PHE A 430 -17.15 8.19 -6.62
N HIS A 431 -16.94 7.29 -5.67
CA HIS A 431 -15.92 6.26 -5.71
C HIS A 431 -16.47 4.91 -5.21
N PRO A 432 -17.13 4.10 -6.05
CA PRO A 432 -17.39 2.70 -5.75
C PRO A 432 -16.12 1.86 -5.88
N TYR A 433 -16.00 0.83 -5.04
CA TYR A 433 -14.85 -0.05 -5.04
C TYR A 433 -15.22 -1.46 -4.61
N ILE A 434 -14.40 -2.41 -5.03
CA ILE A 434 -14.39 -3.79 -4.56
C ILE A 434 -12.96 -4.26 -4.41
N THR A 435 -12.67 -4.92 -3.29
CA THR A 435 -11.41 -5.60 -3.03
C THR A 435 -11.70 -7.03 -2.62
N LEU A 436 -11.00 -7.96 -3.24
CA LEU A 436 -11.04 -9.39 -2.95
C LEU A 436 -9.65 -9.86 -2.59
N SER A 437 -9.53 -10.69 -1.57
CA SER A 437 -8.26 -11.30 -1.18
C SER A 437 -8.47 -12.76 -0.83
N TYR A 438 -7.78 -13.63 -1.54
CA TYR A 438 -7.76 -15.06 -1.30
C TYR A 438 -6.36 -15.47 -0.85
N LEU A 439 -6.26 -16.05 0.35
CA LEU A 439 -5.00 -16.47 0.94
C LEU A 439 -5.10 -17.91 1.43
N ARG A 440 -4.49 -18.85 0.70
CA ARG A 440 -4.46 -20.26 1.06
C ARG A 440 -3.09 -20.66 1.58
N SER A 441 -2.92 -20.62 2.91
CA SER A 441 -1.65 -20.92 3.58
C SER A 441 -0.47 -20.12 2.96
N ASN A 442 0.74 -20.62 3.05
CA ASN A 442 1.93 -19.99 2.44
C ASN A 442 2.19 -20.43 0.98
N SER A 443 1.21 -21.08 0.33
CA SER A 443 1.42 -21.65 -1.01
C SER A 443 0.83 -20.81 -2.12
N PHE A 444 -0.26 -20.11 -1.85
CA PHE A 444 -0.97 -19.32 -2.84
C PHE A 444 -1.62 -18.09 -2.20
N GLY A 445 -1.53 -16.96 -2.86
CA GLY A 445 -2.26 -15.74 -2.52
C GLY A 445 -2.64 -14.98 -3.78
N LEU A 446 -3.84 -14.41 -3.76
CA LEU A 446 -4.38 -13.57 -4.83
C LEU A 446 -5.12 -12.40 -4.20
N ALA A 447 -4.84 -11.19 -4.64
CA ALA A 447 -5.62 -10.00 -4.31
C ALA A 447 -6.03 -9.29 -5.59
N ALA A 448 -7.26 -8.82 -5.63
CA ALA A 448 -7.79 -8.04 -6.72
C ALA A 448 -8.52 -6.82 -6.16
N SER A 449 -8.27 -5.65 -6.72
CA SER A 449 -9.01 -4.43 -6.40
C SER A 449 -9.48 -3.75 -7.67
N LEU A 450 -10.66 -3.18 -7.60
CA LEU A 450 -11.29 -2.41 -8.66
C LEU A 450 -11.86 -1.14 -8.03
N HIS A 451 -11.49 0.01 -8.59
CA HIS A 451 -11.94 1.32 -8.17
C HIS A 451 -12.44 2.09 -9.39
N TYR A 452 -13.58 2.71 -9.24
CA TYR A 452 -14.10 3.63 -10.23
C TYR A 452 -14.26 5.01 -9.60
N TYR A 453 -13.83 6.05 -10.29
CA TYR A 453 -13.92 7.44 -9.83
C TYR A 453 -14.69 8.28 -10.82
N LYS A 454 -15.72 8.95 -10.34
CA LYS A 454 -16.39 10.01 -11.08
C LYS A 454 -16.12 11.32 -10.37
N TYR A 455 -15.35 12.17 -11.03
CA TYR A 455 -15.02 13.51 -10.56
C TYR A 455 -15.98 14.53 -11.17
N GLY A 456 -16.67 15.29 -10.34
CA GLY A 456 -17.43 16.47 -10.72
C GLY A 456 -16.64 17.70 -10.31
N THR A 457 -15.75 18.16 -11.18
CA THR A 457 -14.94 19.36 -10.99
C THR A 457 -15.80 20.63 -11.11
N LYS A 458 -15.38 21.75 -10.50
CA LYS A 458 -16.13 22.99 -10.50
C LYS A 458 -15.39 24.14 -11.16
N ASP A 459 -14.15 24.38 -10.77
CA ASP A 459 -13.34 25.52 -11.23
C ASP A 459 -12.27 25.08 -12.26
N ILE A 460 -12.14 23.78 -12.51
CA ILE A 460 -11.24 23.22 -13.51
C ILE A 460 -12.03 22.37 -14.50
N ASP A 461 -11.59 22.35 -15.75
CA ASP A 461 -12.32 21.70 -16.84
C ASP A 461 -12.34 20.17 -16.73
N GLN A 462 -11.24 19.56 -16.28
CA GLN A 462 -11.08 18.13 -16.21
C GLN A 462 -10.28 17.72 -14.96
N PRO A 463 -10.48 16.49 -14.44
CA PRO A 463 -9.67 15.94 -13.35
C PRO A 463 -8.30 15.48 -13.89
N TRP A 464 -7.43 16.45 -14.17
CA TRP A 464 -6.16 16.24 -14.86
C TRP A 464 -5.32 15.11 -14.25
N HIS A 465 -4.85 14.17 -15.09
CA HIS A 465 -4.01 13.02 -14.77
C HIS A 465 -4.61 12.06 -13.71
N ARG A 466 -5.90 12.20 -13.37
CA ARG A 466 -6.57 11.24 -12.49
C ARG A 466 -7.31 10.18 -13.29
N PRO A 467 -7.08 8.89 -13.03
CA PRO A 467 -7.82 7.84 -13.70
C PRO A 467 -9.27 7.80 -13.23
N SER A 468 -10.18 7.48 -14.16
CA SER A 468 -11.57 7.18 -13.83
C SER A 468 -11.76 5.73 -13.40
N PHE A 469 -10.87 4.84 -13.83
CA PHE A 469 -10.93 3.42 -13.52
C PHE A 469 -9.53 2.90 -13.20
N GLU A 470 -9.43 2.19 -12.09
CA GLU A 470 -8.21 1.57 -11.60
C GLU A 470 -8.48 0.13 -11.22
N THR A 471 -7.68 -0.79 -11.72
CA THR A 471 -7.71 -2.19 -11.32
C THR A 471 -6.29 -2.64 -11.02
N SER A 472 -6.13 -3.37 -9.95
CA SER A 472 -4.91 -4.10 -9.66
C SER A 472 -5.24 -5.56 -9.31
N ILE A 473 -4.46 -6.47 -9.87
CA ILE A 473 -4.51 -7.90 -9.56
C ILE A 473 -3.10 -8.32 -9.24
N SER A 474 -2.89 -8.79 -8.02
CA SER A 474 -1.59 -9.26 -7.54
C SER A 474 -1.72 -10.66 -7.00
N GLY A 475 -0.82 -11.54 -7.38
CA GLY A 475 -0.84 -12.92 -6.90
C GLY A 475 0.53 -13.55 -6.82
N TRP A 476 0.59 -14.61 -6.04
CA TRP A 476 1.80 -15.41 -5.94
C TRP A 476 1.47 -16.88 -5.72
N PHE A 477 2.35 -17.72 -6.22
CA PHE A 477 2.27 -19.17 -6.05
C PHE A 477 3.64 -19.75 -5.71
N THR A 478 3.69 -20.63 -4.70
CA THR A 478 4.93 -21.26 -4.24
C THR A 478 4.91 -22.75 -4.53
N ILE A 479 5.86 -23.21 -5.35
CA ILE A 479 6.03 -24.61 -5.79
C ILE A 479 7.13 -25.25 -4.94
N TYR A 480 6.83 -26.39 -4.32
CA TYR A 480 7.76 -27.19 -3.51
C TYR A 480 8.54 -26.41 -2.45
N LYS A 481 8.00 -25.27 -1.98
CA LYS A 481 8.67 -24.32 -1.05
C LYS A 481 10.03 -23.79 -1.58
N LYS A 482 10.31 -23.95 -2.86
CA LYS A 482 11.57 -23.54 -3.50
C LYS A 482 11.41 -22.48 -4.58
N ILE A 483 10.31 -22.54 -5.33
CA ILE A 483 10.06 -21.60 -6.43
C ILE A 483 8.85 -20.77 -6.04
N ARG A 484 8.99 -19.45 -6.03
CA ARG A 484 7.88 -18.51 -5.86
C ARG A 484 7.72 -17.71 -7.15
N ILE A 485 6.54 -17.78 -7.73
CA ILE A 485 6.15 -16.99 -8.88
C ILE A 485 5.20 -15.93 -8.38
N SER A 486 5.46 -14.66 -8.69
CA SER A 486 4.60 -13.53 -8.38
C SER A 486 4.24 -12.81 -9.67
N ALA A 487 2.99 -12.34 -9.75
CA ALA A 487 2.49 -11.58 -10.88
C ALA A 487 1.67 -10.39 -10.36
N ASP A 488 1.87 -9.22 -10.98
CA ASP A 488 1.13 -7.99 -10.71
C ASP A 488 0.63 -7.41 -12.03
N LEU A 489 -0.68 -7.22 -12.15
CA LEU A 489 -1.34 -6.58 -13.29
C LEU A 489 -1.99 -5.27 -12.81
N PHE A 490 -1.71 -4.18 -13.53
CA PHE A 490 -2.30 -2.87 -13.29
C PHE A 490 -3.00 -2.38 -14.55
N VAL A 491 -4.21 -1.84 -14.37
CA VAL A 491 -4.96 -1.20 -15.46
C VAL A 491 -5.50 0.14 -14.97
N PHE A 492 -5.13 1.23 -15.64
CA PHE A 492 -5.66 2.57 -15.38
C PHE A 492 -6.21 3.15 -16.67
N THR A 493 -7.40 3.75 -16.62
CA THR A 493 -8.03 4.34 -17.80
C THR A 493 -8.74 5.66 -17.48
N GLY A 494 -9.06 6.42 -18.54
CA GLY A 494 -9.87 7.63 -18.44
C GLY A 494 -9.12 8.86 -17.94
N MET A 495 -7.79 8.85 -17.96
CA MET A 495 -6.97 10.01 -17.65
C MET A 495 -6.99 11.02 -18.79
N LYS A 496 -7.07 12.30 -18.43
CA LYS A 496 -6.99 13.43 -19.35
C LYS A 496 -5.88 14.37 -18.95
N ALA A 497 -5.25 14.99 -19.93
CA ALA A 497 -4.20 15.98 -19.74
C ALA A 497 -4.43 17.18 -20.66
N LEU A 498 -3.86 18.32 -20.32
CA LEU A 498 -3.80 19.49 -21.16
C LEU A 498 -2.41 19.58 -21.79
N ASP A 499 -2.37 19.56 -23.11
CA ASP A 499 -1.13 19.59 -23.89
C ASP A 499 -0.81 21.02 -24.35
N TYR A 500 0.29 21.56 -23.83
CA TYR A 500 0.84 22.86 -24.20
C TYR A 500 1.94 22.76 -25.28
N HIS A 501 2.30 21.55 -25.75
CA HIS A 501 3.20 21.40 -26.90
C HIS A 501 2.53 21.78 -28.23
N THR A 502 1.20 21.93 -28.23
CA THR A 502 0.39 22.37 -29.35
C THR A 502 -0.12 23.79 -29.14
N ALA A 503 -0.29 24.54 -30.24
CA ALA A 503 -0.90 25.86 -30.22
C ALA A 503 -2.11 25.88 -31.18
N PRO A 504 -3.36 26.10 -30.68
CA PRO A 504 -3.74 26.26 -29.28
C PRO A 504 -3.56 24.97 -28.46
N GLU A 505 -3.56 25.14 -27.14
CA GLU A 505 -3.54 23.99 -26.23
C GLU A 505 -4.71 23.04 -26.46
N THR A 506 -4.47 21.74 -26.30
CA THR A 506 -5.48 20.72 -26.55
C THR A 506 -5.67 19.77 -25.38
N ILE A 507 -6.91 19.35 -25.14
CA ILE A 507 -7.22 18.31 -24.16
C ILE A 507 -6.95 16.95 -24.81
N VAL A 508 -6.02 16.21 -24.23
CA VAL A 508 -5.62 14.87 -24.67
C VAL A 508 -6.14 13.82 -23.71
N THR A 509 -6.73 12.75 -24.23
CA THR A 509 -7.02 11.55 -23.45
C THR A 509 -5.79 10.65 -23.51
N LEU A 510 -5.23 10.33 -22.36
CA LEU A 510 -4.07 9.44 -22.27
C LEU A 510 -4.48 8.00 -22.60
N ASP A 511 -3.56 7.27 -23.24
CA ASP A 511 -3.75 5.86 -23.53
C ASP A 511 -3.98 5.05 -22.26
N PRO A 512 -4.83 4.02 -22.31
CA PRO A 512 -5.00 3.10 -21.20
C PRO A 512 -3.67 2.46 -20.78
N ILE A 513 -3.35 2.56 -19.50
CA ILE A 513 -2.22 1.88 -18.91
C ILE A 513 -2.61 0.42 -18.67
N THR A 514 -1.82 -0.50 -19.21
CA THR A 514 -1.91 -1.92 -18.87
C THR A 514 -0.50 -2.41 -18.68
N ASP A 515 -0.15 -2.74 -17.43
CA ASP A 515 1.19 -3.14 -17.02
C ASP A 515 1.13 -4.50 -16.33
N LEU A 516 1.88 -5.47 -16.84
CA LEU A 516 2.03 -6.80 -16.27
C LEU A 516 3.48 -7.00 -15.83
N ASN A 517 3.66 -7.28 -14.55
CA ASN A 517 4.96 -7.54 -13.94
C ASN A 517 5.01 -8.98 -13.44
N LEU A 518 6.11 -9.67 -13.69
CA LEU A 518 6.34 -11.04 -13.26
C LEU A 518 7.64 -11.14 -12.48
N LYS A 519 7.66 -11.97 -11.46
CA LYS A 519 8.87 -12.27 -10.70
C LYS A 519 8.91 -13.76 -10.36
N VAL A 520 10.07 -14.37 -10.56
CA VAL A 520 10.35 -15.76 -10.18
C VAL A 520 11.54 -15.76 -9.23
N ASP A 521 11.33 -16.19 -8.00
CA ASP A 521 12.38 -16.44 -7.02
C ASP A 521 12.60 -17.96 -6.91
N TYR A 522 13.83 -18.42 -7.06
CA TYR A 522 14.22 -19.82 -6.90
C TYR A 522 15.24 -19.97 -5.79
N MET A 523 14.89 -20.73 -4.75
CA MET A 523 15.76 -21.06 -3.63
C MET A 523 16.40 -22.44 -3.86
N PHE A 524 17.65 -22.47 -4.32
CA PHE A 524 18.38 -23.71 -4.50
C PHE A 524 18.96 -24.26 -3.19
N SER A 525 19.04 -23.43 -2.14
CA SER A 525 19.33 -23.88 -0.77
C SER A 525 18.54 -23.03 0.24
N LYS A 526 18.65 -23.36 1.54
CA LYS A 526 18.04 -22.55 2.61
C LYS A 526 18.63 -21.13 2.70
N ARG A 527 19.82 -20.91 2.14
CA ARG A 527 20.55 -19.64 2.25
C ARG A 527 20.69 -18.91 0.93
N TYR A 528 20.69 -19.62 -0.18
CA TYR A 528 20.99 -19.05 -1.49
C TYR A 528 19.85 -19.25 -2.46
N GLY A 529 19.60 -18.24 -3.25
CA GLY A 529 18.61 -18.25 -4.31
C GLY A 529 19.02 -17.39 -5.49
N ALA A 530 18.26 -17.48 -6.55
CA ALA A 530 18.31 -16.61 -7.70
C ALA A 530 16.93 -16.06 -8.00
N PHE A 531 16.85 -14.95 -8.69
CA PHE A 531 15.58 -14.39 -9.12
C PHE A 531 15.65 -13.83 -10.54
N VAL A 532 14.51 -13.86 -11.19
CA VAL A 532 14.25 -13.16 -12.45
C VAL A 532 13.06 -12.24 -12.20
N LYS A 533 13.19 -10.97 -12.59
CA LYS A 533 12.13 -9.96 -12.52
C LYS A 533 11.90 -9.40 -13.92
N LEU A 534 10.66 -9.41 -14.36
CA LEU A 534 10.22 -8.89 -15.63
C LEU A 534 9.17 -7.82 -15.37
N ASP A 535 9.47 -6.57 -15.69
CA ASP A 535 8.54 -5.46 -15.57
C ASP A 535 8.05 -5.06 -16.96
N ASN A 536 6.80 -4.62 -17.04
CA ASN A 536 6.13 -4.26 -18.28
C ASN A 536 6.29 -5.38 -19.35
N VAL A 537 5.87 -6.59 -19.02
CA VAL A 537 5.99 -7.78 -19.89
C VAL A 537 5.30 -7.57 -21.23
N LEU A 538 4.25 -6.76 -21.25
CA LEU A 538 3.52 -6.41 -22.47
C LEU A 538 4.28 -5.45 -23.40
N GLY A 539 5.39 -4.87 -22.91
CA GLY A 539 6.25 -3.97 -23.68
C GLY A 539 5.60 -2.65 -24.09
N ARG A 540 4.48 -2.29 -23.45
CA ARG A 540 3.74 -1.07 -23.82
C ARG A 540 4.45 0.19 -23.36
N LYS A 541 4.53 1.19 -24.23
CA LYS A 541 5.00 2.53 -23.89
C LYS A 541 3.79 3.40 -23.59
N TYR A 542 3.38 3.44 -22.34
CA TYR A 542 2.30 4.31 -21.87
C TYR A 542 2.86 5.48 -21.08
N SER A 543 2.06 6.54 -20.91
CA SER A 543 2.40 7.70 -20.08
C SER A 543 1.35 7.86 -18.99
N HIS A 544 1.77 7.80 -17.72
CA HIS A 544 0.91 8.18 -16.60
C HIS A 544 0.80 9.72 -16.51
N LEU A 545 1.87 10.38 -16.83
CA LEU A 545 1.98 11.84 -16.94
C LEU A 545 2.28 12.16 -18.40
N LEU A 546 1.54 13.10 -18.97
CA LEU A 546 1.67 13.45 -20.40
C LEU A 546 3.14 13.80 -20.73
N HIS A 547 3.64 13.30 -21.85
CA HIS A 547 5.02 13.42 -22.33
C HIS A 547 6.08 12.66 -21.50
N TYR A 548 5.63 11.82 -20.55
CA TYR A 548 6.52 10.99 -19.71
C TYR A 548 6.26 9.50 -19.94
N PRO A 549 6.63 8.97 -21.12
CA PRO A 549 6.47 7.55 -21.40
C PRO A 549 7.33 6.70 -20.46
N VAL A 550 6.81 5.55 -20.06
CA VAL A 550 7.60 4.57 -19.28
C VAL A 550 8.53 3.78 -20.19
N ARG A 551 9.52 3.11 -19.60
CA ARG A 551 10.32 2.11 -20.31
C ARG A 551 9.43 0.99 -20.81
N GLY A 552 9.73 0.44 -21.99
CA GLY A 552 9.11 -0.78 -22.48
C GLY A 552 9.45 -1.99 -21.61
N PHE A 553 9.57 -3.16 -22.21
CA PHE A 553 9.92 -4.38 -21.49
C PHE A 553 11.23 -4.26 -20.71
N GLN A 554 11.20 -4.59 -19.41
CA GLN A 554 12.35 -4.58 -18.52
C GLN A 554 12.58 -5.98 -17.95
N ALA A 555 13.81 -6.44 -17.97
CA ALA A 555 14.22 -7.72 -17.44
C ALA A 555 15.41 -7.54 -16.51
N MET A 556 15.39 -8.22 -15.37
CA MET A 556 16.47 -8.24 -14.38
C MET A 556 16.70 -9.66 -13.90
N ILE A 557 17.96 -10.02 -13.77
CA ILE A 557 18.38 -11.28 -13.13
C ILE A 557 19.21 -10.95 -11.90
N GLY A 558 19.15 -11.81 -10.90
CA GLY A 558 19.94 -11.58 -9.70
C GLY A 558 20.05 -12.80 -8.81
N VAL A 559 20.84 -12.62 -7.77
CA VAL A 559 21.10 -13.63 -6.75
C VAL A 559 20.70 -13.11 -5.38
N SER A 560 20.37 -14.01 -4.47
CA SER A 560 20.03 -13.70 -3.10
C SER A 560 20.78 -14.62 -2.13
N ALA A 561 21.21 -14.04 -1.02
CA ALA A 561 21.80 -14.79 0.10
C ALA A 561 21.09 -14.38 1.39
N SER A 562 20.77 -15.37 2.25
CA SER A 562 20.20 -15.16 3.58
C SER A 562 21.08 -15.82 4.63
N PHE A 563 21.31 -15.15 5.78
CA PHE A 563 22.24 -15.62 6.83
C PHE A 563 21.83 -15.17 8.24
#